data_62cbd2b33e6de8e7b9c8a5a2ab016fa7
#
_entry.id   62cbd2b33e6de8e7b9c8a5a2ab016fa7
#
_cell.length_a   1.000
_cell.length_b   1.000
_cell.length_c   1.000
_cell.angle_alpha   90.00
_cell.angle_beta   90.00
_cell.angle_gamma   90.00
#
_symmetry.space_group_name_H-M   'P 1'
#
loop_
_entity.id
_entity.type
_entity.pdbx_description
1 polymer ?
#
loop_
_entity_poly.entity_id
_entity_poly.type
_entity_poly.pdbx_seq_one_letter_code
_entity_poly.pdbx_strand_id
1 'polypeptide(L)'
;TFIVAGHETTALTLAWALYLCAFDPRVQERAAAEARGVLGGRVARPDDIPAMPYIARVVNETLRLYPPAAFLSRTALAADQLCGREVRRGDTIMLPIYALHRNHVLWDRPDSFDPDRFETTPDRYAFLPFGAGPRICIGAGFAMQEAIIVLSTLLARFRFEAIPGRAPEPRLILTLRPHGGVWLNVTPRLRVAE
;
A
#
# COMPACT_ATOMS: atom_id res chain seq x y z
N THR A 1 9.80 -8.47 -18.08
CA THR A 1 9.15 -8.87 -16.81
C THR A 1 9.27 -7.77 -15.75
N PHE A 2 10.48 -7.26 -15.45
CA PHE A 2 10.70 -6.25 -14.40
C PHE A 2 9.92 -4.94 -14.63
N ILE A 3 9.89 -4.43 -15.85
CA ILE A 3 9.17 -3.19 -16.20
C ILE A 3 7.68 -3.34 -15.89
N VAL A 4 7.06 -4.42 -16.35
CA VAL A 4 5.62 -4.66 -16.15
C VAL A 4 5.30 -4.88 -14.67
N ALA A 5 6.11 -5.67 -13.97
CA ALA A 5 5.87 -5.99 -12.56
C ALA A 5 6.07 -4.78 -11.63
N GLY A 6 7.04 -3.91 -11.91
CA GLY A 6 7.37 -2.76 -11.06
C GLY A 6 6.50 -1.53 -11.32
N HIS A 7 6.18 -1.25 -12.59
CA HIS A 7 5.47 -0.02 -12.95
C HIS A 7 4.04 0.02 -12.42
N GLU A 8 3.23 -0.99 -12.74
CA GLU A 8 1.81 -0.96 -12.43
C GLU A 8 1.53 -1.07 -10.92
N THR A 9 2.24 -1.97 -10.23
CA THR A 9 1.98 -2.24 -8.82
C THR A 9 2.29 -1.03 -7.93
N THR A 10 3.38 -0.33 -8.19
CA THR A 10 3.73 0.90 -7.46
C THR A 10 2.77 2.05 -7.80
N ALA A 11 2.39 2.20 -9.08
CA ALA A 11 1.41 3.21 -9.48
C ALA A 11 0.05 3.00 -8.81
N LEU A 12 -0.42 1.76 -8.69
CA LEU A 12 -1.66 1.42 -8.00
C LEU A 12 -1.56 1.70 -6.49
N THR A 13 -0.44 1.36 -5.87
CA THR A 13 -0.18 1.69 -4.46
C THR A 13 -0.28 3.20 -4.22
N LEU A 14 0.35 4.01 -5.07
CA LEU A 14 0.30 5.46 -4.97
C LEU A 14 -1.11 6.03 -5.22
N ALA A 15 -1.82 5.50 -6.21
CA ALA A 15 -3.19 5.92 -6.49
C ALA A 15 -4.12 5.67 -5.29
N TRP A 16 -4.05 4.48 -4.70
CA TRP A 16 -4.81 4.15 -3.50
C TRP A 16 -4.37 4.96 -2.28
N ALA A 17 -3.06 5.21 -2.10
CA ALA A 17 -2.56 6.03 -1.00
C ALA A 17 -3.07 7.48 -1.08
N LEU A 18 -3.06 8.08 -2.27
CA LEU A 18 -3.59 9.43 -2.48
C LEU A 18 -5.10 9.47 -2.24
N TYR A 19 -5.85 8.47 -2.69
CA TYR A 19 -7.28 8.37 -2.41
C TYR A 19 -7.56 8.26 -0.91
N LEU A 20 -6.88 7.38 -0.19
CA LEU A 20 -7.05 7.20 1.25
C LEU A 20 -6.69 8.47 2.03
N CYS A 21 -5.61 9.14 1.66
CA CYS A 21 -5.24 10.44 2.24
C CYS A 21 -6.27 11.53 1.95
N ALA A 22 -6.88 11.53 0.75
CA ALA A 22 -7.94 12.47 0.41
C ALA A 22 -9.24 12.18 1.17
N PHE A 23 -9.50 10.91 1.49
CA PHE A 23 -10.65 10.47 2.25
C PHE A 23 -10.51 10.76 3.76
N ASP A 24 -9.30 10.66 4.33
CA ASP A 24 -9.01 11.07 5.72
C ASP A 24 -8.05 12.27 5.76
N PRO A 25 -8.60 13.51 5.85
CA PRO A 25 -7.79 14.72 5.91
C PRO A 25 -6.83 14.79 7.11
N ARG A 26 -7.11 14.11 8.23
CA ARG A 26 -6.24 14.10 9.42
C ARG A 26 -4.97 13.34 9.12
N VAL A 27 -5.09 12.16 8.50
CA VAL A 27 -3.94 11.38 8.05
C VAL A 27 -3.13 12.16 7.02
N GLN A 28 -3.82 12.77 6.05
CA GLN A 28 -3.15 13.58 5.02
C GLN A 28 -2.35 14.73 5.62
N GLU A 29 -2.93 15.51 6.54
CA GLU A 29 -2.25 16.65 7.14
C GLU A 29 -1.06 16.23 8.01
N ARG A 30 -1.19 15.14 8.77
CA ARG A 30 -0.07 14.58 9.56
C ARG A 30 1.08 14.13 8.65
N ALA A 31 0.79 13.40 7.59
CA ALA A 31 1.79 12.98 6.61
C ALA A 31 2.43 14.18 5.88
N ALA A 32 1.63 15.18 5.50
CA ALA A 32 2.12 16.38 4.88
C ALA A 32 2.99 17.23 5.84
N ALA A 33 2.67 17.27 7.13
CA ALA A 33 3.48 17.98 8.13
C ALA A 33 4.85 17.29 8.30
N GLU A 34 4.89 15.95 8.41
CA GLU A 34 6.14 15.19 8.45
C GLU A 34 6.98 15.46 7.20
N ALA A 35 6.38 15.33 6.00
CA ALA A 35 7.09 15.57 4.74
C ALA A 35 7.65 17.00 4.65
N ARG A 36 6.87 18.02 4.99
CA ARG A 36 7.34 19.43 4.97
C ARG A 36 8.48 19.68 5.94
N GLY A 37 8.39 19.12 7.15
CA GLY A 37 9.44 19.24 8.16
C GLY A 37 10.79 18.65 7.73
N VAL A 38 10.74 17.51 6.99
CA VAL A 38 11.95 16.85 6.49
C VAL A 38 12.47 17.50 5.20
N LEU A 39 11.57 17.84 4.29
CA LEU A 39 11.96 18.23 2.93
C LEU A 39 12.33 19.71 2.77
N GLY A 40 11.81 20.62 3.61
CA GLY A 40 12.11 22.06 3.51
C GLY A 40 11.84 22.63 2.11
N GLY A 41 10.79 22.13 1.41
CA GLY A 41 10.41 22.59 0.06
C GLY A 41 11.12 21.89 -1.11
N ARG A 42 12.16 21.08 -0.89
CA ARG A 42 12.82 20.28 -1.94
C ARG A 42 12.07 18.97 -2.24
N VAL A 43 12.49 18.26 -3.28
CA VAL A 43 12.04 16.90 -3.60
C VAL A 43 12.69 15.91 -2.63
N ALA A 44 11.94 14.88 -2.24
CA ALA A 44 12.44 13.81 -1.39
C ALA A 44 13.56 12.99 -2.06
N ARG A 45 14.48 12.50 -1.24
CA ARG A 45 15.60 11.64 -1.63
C ARG A 45 15.58 10.35 -0.81
N PRO A 46 16.27 9.30 -1.23
CA PRO A 46 16.34 8.05 -0.47
C PRO A 46 16.82 8.23 0.98
N ASP A 47 17.76 9.12 1.22
CA ASP A 47 18.31 9.40 2.56
C ASP A 47 17.31 10.07 3.52
N ASP A 48 16.20 10.59 3.00
CA ASP A 48 15.14 11.19 3.81
C ASP A 48 14.18 10.16 4.42
N ILE A 49 14.12 8.96 3.86
CA ILE A 49 13.14 7.94 4.23
C ILE A 49 13.15 7.60 5.72
N PRO A 50 14.31 7.43 6.38
CA PRO A 50 14.34 7.14 7.81
C PRO A 50 13.71 8.23 8.69
N ALA A 51 13.64 9.46 8.19
CA ALA A 51 13.03 10.61 8.89
C ALA A 51 11.52 10.76 8.60
N MET A 52 10.93 9.86 7.79
CA MET A 52 9.52 9.90 7.40
C MET A 52 8.77 8.61 7.81
N PRO A 53 8.79 8.22 9.09
CA PRO A 53 8.18 6.97 9.54
C PRO A 53 6.66 6.95 9.39
N TYR A 54 5.98 8.08 9.51
CA TYR A 54 4.53 8.12 9.36
C TYR A 54 4.09 7.90 7.92
N ILE A 55 4.80 8.48 6.96
CA ILE A 55 4.54 8.23 5.53
C ILE A 55 4.78 6.76 5.19
N ALA A 56 5.80 6.12 5.75
CA ALA A 56 6.02 4.69 5.58
C ALA A 56 4.84 3.87 6.14
N ARG A 57 4.25 4.26 7.27
CA ARG A 57 3.03 3.64 7.82
C ARG A 57 1.82 3.84 6.90
N VAL A 58 1.65 5.02 6.32
CA VAL A 58 0.59 5.30 5.32
C VAL A 58 0.72 4.37 4.13
N VAL A 59 1.93 4.15 3.60
CA VAL A 59 2.19 3.22 2.50
C VAL A 59 1.86 1.79 2.92
N ASN A 60 2.30 1.35 4.11
CA ASN A 60 2.01 0.01 4.61
C ASN A 60 0.50 -0.22 4.79
N GLU A 61 -0.22 0.74 5.37
CA GLU A 61 -1.66 0.63 5.56
C GLU A 61 -2.42 0.63 4.21
N THR A 62 -1.91 1.37 3.23
CA THR A 62 -2.43 1.31 1.86
C THR A 62 -2.24 -0.08 1.27
N LEU A 63 -1.06 -0.67 1.40
CA LEU A 63 -0.76 -2.03 0.94
C LEU A 63 -1.57 -3.09 1.70
N ARG A 64 -1.94 -2.85 2.94
CA ARG A 64 -2.84 -3.71 3.69
C ARG A 64 -4.25 -3.65 3.11
N LEU A 65 -4.81 -2.46 2.93
CA LEU A 65 -6.17 -2.29 2.43
C LEU A 65 -6.32 -2.62 0.94
N TYR A 66 -5.35 -2.21 0.13
CA TYR A 66 -5.40 -2.38 -1.32
C TYR A 66 -4.09 -2.96 -1.87
N PRO A 67 -3.75 -4.23 -1.49
CA PRO A 67 -2.57 -4.87 -2.02
C PRO A 67 -2.71 -5.07 -3.53
N PRO A 68 -1.78 -4.58 -4.36
CA PRO A 68 -1.85 -4.80 -5.82
C PRO A 68 -1.92 -6.29 -6.19
N ALA A 69 -1.16 -7.14 -5.50
CA ALA A 69 -1.27 -8.60 -5.58
C ALA A 69 -2.28 -9.09 -4.54
N ALA A 70 -3.58 -9.08 -4.89
CA ALA A 70 -4.66 -9.44 -3.97
C ALA A 70 -4.71 -10.93 -3.61
N PHE A 71 -4.03 -11.78 -4.37
CA PHE A 71 -3.81 -13.19 -4.05
C PHE A 71 -2.45 -13.65 -4.59
N LEU A 72 -1.93 -14.71 -4.00
CA LEU A 72 -0.77 -15.45 -4.49
C LEU A 72 -1.17 -16.88 -4.74
N SER A 73 -0.60 -17.50 -5.77
CA SER A 73 -0.84 -18.92 -6.07
C SER A 73 0.45 -19.72 -6.00
N ARG A 74 0.31 -21.00 -5.62
CA ARG A 74 1.38 -21.99 -5.61
C ARG A 74 0.86 -23.29 -6.15
N THR A 75 1.68 -24.00 -6.91
CA THR A 75 1.36 -25.35 -7.36
C THR A 75 2.07 -26.35 -6.48
N ALA A 76 1.34 -27.32 -5.96
CA ALA A 76 1.90 -28.39 -5.13
C ALA A 76 2.84 -29.28 -5.97
N LEU A 77 4.08 -29.44 -5.51
CA LEU A 77 5.09 -30.26 -6.18
C LEU A 77 5.00 -31.75 -5.81
N ALA A 78 4.37 -32.07 -4.67
CA ALA A 78 4.13 -33.39 -4.16
C ALA A 78 2.77 -33.42 -3.43
N ALA A 79 2.33 -34.63 -3.05
CA ALA A 79 1.20 -34.77 -2.14
C ALA A 79 1.58 -34.19 -0.76
N ASP A 80 0.62 -33.51 -0.13
CA ASP A 80 0.79 -32.87 1.18
C ASP A 80 -0.56 -32.81 1.91
N GLN A 81 -0.56 -32.27 3.13
CA GLN A 81 -1.76 -32.01 3.90
C GLN A 81 -1.74 -30.57 4.44
N LEU A 82 -2.74 -29.77 4.09
CA LEU A 82 -2.88 -28.38 4.52
C LEU A 82 -4.22 -28.18 5.26
N CYS A 83 -4.15 -27.72 6.50
CA CYS A 83 -5.34 -27.48 7.34
C CYS A 83 -6.30 -28.67 7.39
N GLY A 84 -5.77 -29.89 7.49
CA GLY A 84 -6.54 -31.13 7.53
C GLY A 84 -7.12 -31.58 6.19
N ARG A 85 -6.76 -30.95 5.07
CA ARG A 85 -7.17 -31.33 3.71
C ARG A 85 -6.01 -31.90 2.94
N GLU A 86 -6.28 -32.97 2.22
CA GLU A 86 -5.31 -33.56 1.29
C GLU A 86 -5.06 -32.61 0.12
N VAL A 87 -3.79 -32.43 -0.21
CA VAL A 87 -3.30 -31.70 -1.38
C VAL A 87 -2.56 -32.66 -2.27
N ARG A 88 -2.90 -32.74 -3.54
CA ARG A 88 -2.26 -33.63 -4.53
C ARG A 88 -1.21 -32.86 -5.32
N ARG A 89 -0.24 -33.57 -5.85
CA ARG A 89 0.70 -32.99 -6.81
C ARG A 89 -0.06 -32.34 -7.99
N GLY A 90 0.25 -31.11 -8.29
CA GLY A 90 -0.39 -30.33 -9.35
C GLY A 90 -1.57 -29.47 -8.88
N ASP A 91 -2.07 -29.65 -7.66
CA ASP A 91 -3.13 -28.79 -7.11
C ASP A 91 -2.63 -27.36 -6.96
N THR A 92 -3.54 -26.42 -7.22
CA THR A 92 -3.26 -24.98 -7.02
C THR A 92 -3.74 -24.55 -5.64
N ILE A 93 -2.81 -24.01 -4.85
CA ILE A 93 -3.07 -23.43 -3.55
C ILE A 93 -3.12 -21.91 -3.72
N MET A 94 -4.24 -21.29 -3.35
CA MET A 94 -4.42 -19.85 -3.38
C MET A 94 -4.32 -19.24 -1.99
N LEU A 95 -3.52 -18.20 -1.85
CA LEU A 95 -3.34 -17.40 -0.66
C LEU A 95 -4.06 -16.05 -0.88
N PRO A 96 -5.23 -15.83 -0.29
CA PRO A 96 -6.03 -14.63 -0.53
C PRO A 96 -5.52 -13.45 0.31
N ILE A 97 -4.51 -12.75 -0.16
CA ILE A 97 -3.83 -11.65 0.55
C ILE A 97 -4.81 -10.53 0.95
N TYR A 98 -5.70 -10.15 0.04
CA TYR A 98 -6.74 -9.15 0.32
C TYR A 98 -7.63 -9.53 1.50
N ALA A 99 -8.07 -10.79 1.57
CA ALA A 99 -8.89 -11.28 2.66
C ALA A 99 -8.07 -11.47 3.96
N LEU A 100 -6.83 -11.93 3.85
CA LEU A 100 -5.90 -12.07 4.97
C LEU A 100 -5.69 -10.72 5.67
N HIS A 101 -5.44 -9.68 4.90
CA HIS A 101 -5.21 -8.32 5.39
C HIS A 101 -6.48 -7.66 5.97
N ARG A 102 -7.65 -8.28 5.81
CA ARG A 102 -8.93 -7.84 6.36
C ARG A 102 -9.54 -8.84 7.37
N ASN A 103 -8.76 -9.84 7.76
CA ASN A 103 -9.24 -10.81 8.73
C ASN A 103 -9.36 -10.15 10.12
N HIS A 104 -10.57 -10.09 10.66
CA HIS A 104 -10.87 -9.48 11.96
C HIS A 104 -10.26 -10.20 13.17
N VAL A 105 -9.77 -11.43 13.00
CA VAL A 105 -9.00 -12.13 14.03
C VAL A 105 -7.57 -11.60 14.12
N LEU A 106 -7.02 -11.12 12.99
CA LEU A 106 -5.64 -10.63 12.88
C LEU A 106 -5.55 -9.09 12.97
N TRP A 107 -6.63 -8.39 12.61
CA TRP A 107 -6.65 -6.94 12.51
C TRP A 107 -7.86 -6.36 13.24
N ASP A 108 -7.63 -5.47 14.18
CA ASP A 108 -8.70 -4.67 14.78
C ASP A 108 -9.24 -3.68 13.74
N ARG A 109 -10.58 -3.52 13.66
CA ARG A 109 -11.25 -2.64 12.69
C ARG A 109 -10.63 -2.76 11.28
N PRO A 110 -10.67 -3.96 10.65
CA PRO A 110 -9.87 -4.30 9.48
C PRO A 110 -10.16 -3.44 8.25
N ASP A 111 -11.34 -2.84 8.14
CA ASP A 111 -11.74 -2.00 7.00
C ASP A 111 -11.43 -0.51 7.20
N SER A 112 -10.99 -0.12 8.41
CA SER A 112 -10.61 1.26 8.71
C SER A 112 -9.20 1.56 8.21
N PHE A 113 -9.02 2.75 7.61
CA PHE A 113 -7.70 3.28 7.25
C PHE A 113 -7.05 3.91 8.50
N ASP A 114 -6.09 3.22 9.07
CA ASP A 114 -5.42 3.61 10.31
C ASP A 114 -3.92 3.31 10.24
N PRO A 115 -3.10 4.25 9.76
CA PRO A 115 -1.65 4.05 9.66
C PRO A 115 -0.95 3.79 11.01
N ASP A 116 -1.55 4.20 12.12
CA ASP A 116 -0.94 4.02 13.44
C ASP A 116 -0.89 2.55 13.87
N ARG A 117 -1.65 1.64 13.23
CA ARG A 117 -1.50 0.20 13.46
C ARG A 117 -0.11 -0.34 13.08
N PHE A 118 0.65 0.40 12.28
CA PHE A 118 2.04 0.10 11.94
C PHE A 118 3.07 0.80 12.85
N GLU A 119 2.66 1.35 13.98
CA GLU A 119 3.59 1.73 15.08
C GLU A 119 4.31 0.52 15.65
N THR A 120 3.62 -0.60 15.67
CA THR A 120 4.18 -1.90 16.01
C THR A 120 4.27 -2.77 14.77
N THR A 121 5.28 -3.62 14.70
CA THR A 121 5.41 -4.57 13.60
C THR A 121 4.32 -5.63 13.71
N PRO A 122 3.44 -5.80 12.71
CA PRO A 122 2.45 -6.86 12.72
C PRO A 122 3.10 -8.24 12.66
N ASP A 123 2.33 -9.28 12.99
CA ASP A 123 2.77 -10.67 12.75
C ASP A 123 3.19 -10.83 11.29
N ARG A 124 4.32 -11.51 11.09
CA ARG A 124 4.95 -11.67 9.77
C ARG A 124 4.06 -12.37 8.73
N TYR A 125 3.07 -13.14 9.18
CA TYR A 125 2.15 -13.85 8.30
C TYR A 125 0.78 -13.17 8.22
N ALA A 126 0.50 -12.18 9.05
CA ALA A 126 -0.69 -11.35 8.94
C ALA A 126 -0.56 -10.28 7.86
N PHE A 127 0.67 -9.86 7.53
CA PHE A 127 0.95 -8.80 6.55
C PHE A 127 1.93 -9.26 5.47
N LEU A 128 1.41 -9.59 4.30
CA LEU A 128 2.16 -10.21 3.19
C LEU A 128 2.01 -9.44 1.85
N PRO A 129 2.17 -8.10 1.82
CA PRO A 129 1.95 -7.34 0.59
C PRO A 129 2.93 -7.70 -0.53
N PHE A 130 4.10 -8.20 -0.16
CA PHE A 130 5.17 -8.63 -1.07
C PHE A 130 5.35 -10.16 -1.09
N GLY A 131 4.44 -10.91 -0.46
CA GLY A 131 4.55 -12.34 -0.29
C GLY A 131 5.59 -12.75 0.76
N ALA A 132 5.96 -14.03 0.77
CA ALA A 132 6.93 -14.60 1.68
C ALA A 132 7.66 -15.80 1.07
N GLY A 133 8.78 -16.21 1.75
CA GLY A 133 9.59 -17.36 1.37
C GLY A 133 10.44 -17.14 0.12
N PRO A 134 10.83 -18.22 -0.58
CA PRO A 134 11.76 -18.15 -1.73
C PRO A 134 11.21 -17.34 -2.93
N ARG A 135 9.92 -17.01 -2.94
CA ARG A 135 9.24 -16.24 -3.98
C ARG A 135 8.78 -14.87 -3.50
N ILE A 136 9.38 -14.34 -2.43
CA ILE A 136 9.16 -12.96 -1.99
C ILE A 136 9.51 -12.00 -3.13
N CYS A 137 8.79 -10.88 -3.21
CA CYS A 137 9.05 -9.86 -4.23
C CYS A 137 10.48 -9.32 -4.13
N ILE A 138 11.26 -9.48 -5.21
CA ILE A 138 12.64 -8.97 -5.26
C ILE A 138 12.70 -7.44 -5.24
N GLY A 139 11.63 -6.77 -5.70
CA GLY A 139 11.52 -5.31 -5.75
C GLY A 139 10.90 -4.68 -4.51
N ALA A 140 10.66 -5.43 -3.42
CA ALA A 140 9.94 -4.91 -2.25
C ALA A 140 10.59 -3.64 -1.66
N GLY A 141 11.91 -3.65 -1.45
CA GLY A 141 12.63 -2.48 -0.95
C GLY A 141 12.57 -1.29 -1.90
N PHE A 142 12.72 -1.53 -3.20
CA PHE A 142 12.62 -0.48 -4.22
C PHE A 142 11.21 0.12 -4.29
N ALA A 143 10.18 -0.71 -4.30
CA ALA A 143 8.78 -0.26 -4.34
C ALA A 143 8.41 0.58 -3.10
N MET A 144 8.85 0.18 -1.90
CA MET A 144 8.64 0.97 -0.69
C MET A 144 9.36 2.31 -0.75
N GLN A 145 10.62 2.32 -1.20
CA GLN A 145 11.41 3.53 -1.36
C GLN A 145 10.74 4.49 -2.35
N GLU A 146 10.36 4.01 -3.53
CA GLU A 146 9.69 4.79 -4.55
C GLU A 146 8.35 5.36 -4.03
N ALA A 147 7.52 4.53 -3.40
CA ALA A 147 6.23 4.96 -2.88
C ALA A 147 6.37 6.06 -1.81
N ILE A 148 7.32 5.93 -0.89
CA ILE A 148 7.56 6.93 0.17
C ILE A 148 8.06 8.24 -0.43
N ILE A 149 9.02 8.21 -1.36
CA ILE A 149 9.59 9.40 -2.02
C ILE A 149 8.51 10.15 -2.80
N VAL A 150 7.72 9.45 -3.61
CA VAL A 150 6.69 10.07 -4.43
C VAL A 150 5.56 10.62 -3.55
N LEU A 151 5.05 9.81 -2.61
CA LEU A 151 3.95 10.22 -1.74
C LEU A 151 4.34 11.42 -0.87
N SER A 152 5.52 11.41 -0.26
CA SER A 152 6.01 12.54 0.57
C SER A 152 6.17 13.81 -0.24
N THR A 153 6.74 13.72 -1.45
CA THR A 153 6.91 14.86 -2.33
C THR A 153 5.58 15.48 -2.75
N LEU A 154 4.58 14.64 -3.04
CA LEU A 154 3.25 15.09 -3.42
C LEU A 154 2.51 15.72 -2.24
N LEU A 155 2.48 15.06 -1.08
CA LEU A 155 1.78 15.56 0.11
C LEU A 155 2.41 16.84 0.68
N ALA A 156 3.73 17.00 0.55
CA ALA A 156 4.39 18.25 0.96
C ALA A 156 3.94 19.46 0.13
N ARG A 157 3.58 19.25 -1.14
CA ARG A 157 3.32 20.31 -2.12
C ARG A 157 1.85 20.52 -2.43
N PHE A 158 1.03 19.47 -2.30
CA PHE A 158 -0.37 19.49 -2.72
C PHE A 158 -1.27 18.96 -1.61
N ARG A 159 -2.49 19.47 -1.60
CA ARG A 159 -3.62 18.93 -0.87
C ARG A 159 -4.53 18.21 -1.86
N PHE A 160 -4.98 17.03 -1.47
CA PHE A 160 -5.87 16.20 -2.24
C PHE A 160 -7.22 16.09 -1.54
N GLU A 161 -8.30 16.22 -2.29
CA GLU A 161 -9.66 16.11 -1.76
C GLU A 161 -10.47 15.14 -2.61
N ALA A 162 -11.21 14.25 -1.96
CA ALA A 162 -12.08 13.32 -2.63
C ALA A 162 -13.24 14.06 -3.32
N ILE A 163 -13.61 13.63 -4.52
CA ILE A 163 -14.77 14.17 -5.24
C ILE A 163 -16.02 13.39 -4.80
N PRO A 164 -17.06 14.05 -4.26
CA PRO A 164 -18.30 13.38 -3.87
C PRO A 164 -18.89 12.55 -5.02
N GLY A 165 -19.34 11.33 -4.71
CA GLY A 165 -19.93 10.42 -5.69
C GLY A 165 -18.94 9.74 -6.65
N ARG A 166 -17.62 9.97 -6.48
CA ARG A 166 -16.56 9.34 -7.31
C ARG A 166 -15.62 8.47 -6.49
N ALA A 167 -16.16 7.71 -5.53
CA ALA A 167 -15.36 6.69 -4.83
C ALA A 167 -14.96 5.58 -5.82
N PRO A 168 -13.67 5.23 -5.92
CA PRO A 168 -13.23 4.16 -6.80
C PRO A 168 -13.67 2.80 -6.25
N GLU A 169 -14.18 1.95 -7.13
CA GLU A 169 -14.44 0.54 -6.78
C GLU A 169 -13.15 -0.29 -6.93
N PRO A 170 -12.76 -1.07 -5.91
CA PRO A 170 -11.67 -2.02 -6.05
C PRO A 170 -12.08 -3.16 -6.98
N ARG A 171 -11.39 -3.31 -8.10
CA ARG A 171 -11.64 -4.37 -9.08
C ARG A 171 -10.39 -5.21 -9.29
N LEU A 172 -10.54 -6.51 -9.11
CA LEU A 172 -9.49 -7.47 -9.37
C LEU A 172 -9.56 -7.98 -10.81
N ILE A 173 -8.49 -7.73 -11.58
CA ILE A 173 -8.29 -8.34 -12.91
C ILE A 173 -7.06 -9.24 -12.84
N LEU A 174 -5.87 -8.68 -12.89
CA LEU A 174 -4.60 -9.31 -12.52
C LEU A 174 -4.07 -8.69 -11.23
N THR A 175 -4.24 -7.39 -11.12
CA THR A 175 -3.92 -6.53 -9.99
C THR A 175 -5.21 -5.92 -9.45
N LEU A 176 -5.20 -5.51 -8.18
CA LEU A 176 -6.33 -4.82 -7.54
C LEU A 176 -6.30 -3.34 -7.93
N ARG A 177 -7.19 -2.96 -8.83
CA ARG A 177 -7.24 -1.62 -9.44
C ARG A 177 -8.42 -0.79 -8.93
N PRO A 178 -8.28 0.54 -8.84
CA PRO A 178 -9.43 1.43 -8.75
C PRO A 178 -10.17 1.47 -10.09
N HIS A 179 -11.35 0.84 -10.17
CA HIS A 179 -12.16 0.86 -11.40
C HIS A 179 -12.60 2.28 -11.73
N GLY A 180 -12.43 2.71 -12.96
CA GLY A 180 -12.68 4.08 -13.39
C GLY A 180 -11.60 5.09 -13.00
N GLY A 181 -10.52 4.65 -12.34
CA GLY A 181 -9.43 5.51 -11.87
C GLY A 181 -9.72 6.19 -10.53
N VAL A 182 -8.75 6.96 -10.05
CA VAL A 182 -8.87 7.81 -8.86
C VAL A 182 -9.00 9.26 -9.32
N TRP A 183 -10.10 9.90 -8.93
CA TRP A 183 -10.40 11.29 -9.27
C TRP A 183 -10.36 12.14 -8.00
N LEU A 184 -9.48 13.13 -7.98
CA LEU A 184 -9.24 13.99 -6.83
C LEU A 184 -9.17 15.46 -7.26
N ASN A 185 -9.67 16.36 -6.42
CA ASN A 185 -9.33 17.77 -6.51
C ASN A 185 -7.92 17.96 -5.93
N VAL A 186 -7.09 18.72 -6.64
CA VAL A 186 -5.69 18.96 -6.25
C VAL A 186 -5.48 20.46 -6.13
N THR A 187 -5.05 20.90 -4.94
CA THR A 187 -4.71 22.31 -4.68
C THR A 187 -3.26 22.43 -4.20
N PRO A 188 -2.48 23.39 -4.71
CA PRO A 188 -1.14 23.63 -4.18
C PRO A 188 -1.21 24.06 -2.71
N ARG A 189 -0.30 23.54 -1.88
CA ARG A 189 -0.08 24.07 -0.54
C ARG A 189 0.72 25.36 -0.65
N LEU A 190 0.28 26.42 0.01
CA LEU A 190 1.05 27.66 0.08
C LEU A 190 2.43 27.37 0.67
N ARG A 191 3.47 27.90 0.06
CA ARG A 191 4.80 27.92 0.70
C ARG A 191 4.67 28.70 1.99
N VAL A 192 5.07 28.11 3.11
CA VAL A 192 5.32 28.89 4.31
C VAL A 192 6.46 29.82 3.92
N ALA A 193 6.18 31.11 3.84
CA ALA A 193 7.23 32.12 3.67
C ALA A 193 8.18 31.98 4.86
N GLU A 194 9.47 31.84 4.58
CA GLU A 194 10.55 31.90 5.56
C GLU A 194 10.59 33.27 6.24
#